data_f9e03271533153fdb3ee641a0578aae9
#
_entry.id   f9e03271533153fdb3ee641a0578aae9
#
_cell.length_a   1.000
_cell.length_b   1.000
_cell.length_c   1.000
_cell.angle_alpha   90.00
_cell.angle_beta   90.00
_cell.angle_gamma   90.00
#
_symmetry.space_group_name_H-M   'P 1'
#
loop_
_entity.id
_entity.type
_entity.pdbx_description
1 polymer ?
#
loop_
_entity_poly.entity_id
_entity_poly.type
_entity_poly.pdbx_seq_one_letter_code
_entity_poly.pdbx_strand_id
1 'polypeptide(L)'
;MAMTPEEYKAMSIKEFTEAAKVYDSGHSGIYEMCKDDYPPILEELEKESFTDVLDCGCGTGPMIELLHKKYPEKHYTGLDLTPEMIRMAKAKNLSHTEFVVGDCEHLPFAEESFDAVICSNSFHHYPNPQDFFNSVYRVLRKGGRLILRDYTSSDTMVWLMNQIEMPIFFFFVKGYL
;
A
#
# COMPACT_ATOMS: atom_id res chain seq x y z
N MET A 1 -23.58 -16.63 -8.63
CA MET A 1 -23.48 -15.97 -7.32
C MET A 1 -22.34 -14.99 -7.38
N ALA A 2 -22.45 -13.83 -6.76
CA ALA A 2 -21.31 -12.93 -6.61
C ALA A 2 -20.29 -13.57 -5.66
N MET A 3 -19.01 -13.34 -5.90
CA MET A 3 -17.91 -13.82 -5.06
C MET A 3 -17.98 -13.13 -3.69
N THR A 4 -17.73 -13.87 -2.61
CA THR A 4 -17.64 -13.26 -1.27
C THR A 4 -16.30 -12.55 -1.10
N PRO A 5 -16.17 -11.60 -0.12
CA PRO A 5 -14.90 -10.96 0.19
C PRO A 5 -13.78 -11.95 0.47
N GLU A 6 -14.05 -13.03 1.19
CA GLU A 6 -13.09 -14.08 1.55
C GLU A 6 -12.64 -14.87 0.32
N GLU A 7 -13.57 -15.21 -0.59
CA GLU A 7 -13.25 -15.87 -1.86
C GLU A 7 -12.37 -14.97 -2.73
N TYR A 8 -12.68 -13.67 -2.78
CA TYR A 8 -11.89 -12.68 -3.51
C TYR A 8 -10.46 -12.59 -2.96
N LYS A 9 -10.30 -12.45 -1.64
CA LYS A 9 -9.00 -12.42 -0.98
C LYS A 9 -8.20 -13.70 -1.20
N ALA A 10 -8.86 -14.87 -1.13
CA ALA A 10 -8.20 -16.15 -1.40
C ALA A 10 -7.71 -16.26 -2.86
N MET A 11 -8.45 -15.72 -3.80
CA MET A 11 -8.04 -15.64 -5.22
C MET A 11 -6.83 -14.72 -5.37
N SER A 12 -6.84 -13.53 -4.77
CA SER A 12 -5.72 -12.59 -4.78
C SER A 12 -4.44 -13.22 -4.20
N ILE A 13 -4.53 -13.89 -3.05
CA ILE A 13 -3.38 -14.61 -2.45
C ILE A 13 -2.80 -15.62 -3.43
N LYS A 14 -3.63 -16.41 -4.10
CA LYS A 14 -3.17 -17.40 -5.07
C LYS A 14 -2.46 -16.76 -6.25
N GLU A 15 -3.03 -15.71 -6.82
CA GLU A 15 -2.47 -14.96 -7.95
C GLU A 15 -1.12 -14.35 -7.61
N PHE A 16 -1.06 -13.62 -6.50
CA PHE A 16 0.15 -12.94 -6.08
C PHE A 16 1.23 -13.88 -5.52
N THR A 17 0.87 -15.07 -5.07
CA THR A 17 1.85 -16.13 -4.75
C THR A 17 2.64 -16.56 -5.99
N GLU A 18 1.97 -16.70 -7.12
CA GLU A 18 2.66 -17.01 -8.38
C GLU A 18 3.43 -15.80 -8.94
N ALA A 19 2.82 -14.61 -8.87
CA ALA A 19 3.45 -13.38 -9.31
C ALA A 19 4.74 -13.05 -8.53
N ALA A 20 4.80 -13.36 -7.24
CA ALA A 20 5.96 -13.08 -6.38
C ALA A 20 7.25 -13.67 -6.95
N LYS A 21 7.19 -14.84 -7.60
CA LYS A 21 8.36 -15.54 -8.17
C LYS A 21 9.08 -14.75 -9.26
N VAL A 22 8.37 -13.85 -9.94
CA VAL A 22 8.86 -13.07 -11.08
C VAL A 22 8.72 -11.56 -10.87
N TYR A 23 8.22 -11.14 -9.73
CA TYR A 23 7.84 -9.75 -9.44
C TYR A 23 9.00 -8.77 -9.67
N ASP A 24 10.17 -9.08 -9.14
CA ASP A 24 11.38 -8.25 -9.21
C ASP A 24 12.29 -8.62 -10.41
N SER A 25 11.84 -9.47 -11.35
CA SER A 25 12.71 -10.04 -12.41
C SER A 25 13.12 -9.06 -13.51
N GLY A 26 12.61 -7.84 -13.53
CA GLY A 26 13.01 -6.78 -14.48
C GLY A 26 12.60 -7.01 -15.95
N HIS A 27 11.85 -8.09 -16.27
CA HIS A 27 11.60 -8.49 -17.67
C HIS A 27 10.14 -8.41 -18.13
N SER A 28 9.19 -8.18 -17.26
CA SER A 28 7.75 -8.00 -17.57
C SER A 28 6.90 -7.98 -16.31
N GLY A 29 7.51 -7.71 -15.18
CA GLY A 29 6.86 -7.83 -13.89
C GLY A 29 5.96 -6.63 -13.59
N ILE A 30 5.08 -6.83 -12.64
CA ILE A 30 4.21 -5.81 -12.05
C ILE A 30 5.05 -4.61 -11.58
N TYR A 31 6.30 -4.83 -11.12
CA TYR A 31 7.24 -3.77 -10.77
C TYR A 31 7.44 -2.75 -11.91
N GLU A 32 7.66 -3.22 -13.16
CA GLU A 32 7.86 -2.33 -14.31
C GLU A 32 6.63 -1.47 -14.62
N MET A 33 5.43 -1.98 -14.30
CA MET A 33 4.17 -1.24 -14.47
C MET A 33 3.98 -0.16 -13.38
N CYS A 34 4.49 -0.41 -12.18
CA CYS A 34 4.26 0.43 -11.00
C CYS A 34 5.40 1.41 -10.70
N LYS A 35 6.62 1.19 -11.22
CA LYS A 35 7.82 1.98 -10.87
C LYS A 35 7.67 3.49 -11.13
N ASP A 36 6.91 3.87 -12.14
CA ASP A 36 6.69 5.27 -12.49
C ASP A 36 5.71 5.98 -11.52
N ASP A 37 5.03 5.20 -10.67
CA ASP A 37 4.16 5.72 -9.61
C ASP A 37 4.92 6.09 -8.34
N TYR A 38 6.11 5.55 -8.13
CA TYR A 38 6.87 5.78 -6.90
C TYR A 38 7.42 7.20 -6.74
N PRO A 39 7.98 7.86 -7.79
CA PRO A 39 8.46 9.23 -7.64
C PRO A 39 7.38 10.22 -7.19
N PRO A 40 6.16 10.26 -7.75
CA PRO A 40 5.09 11.12 -7.25
C PRO A 40 4.65 10.82 -5.81
N ILE A 41 4.66 9.53 -5.38
CA ILE A 41 4.36 9.17 -4.00
C ILE A 41 5.44 9.72 -3.07
N LEU A 42 6.72 9.59 -3.46
CA LEU A 42 7.83 10.14 -2.70
C LEU A 42 7.76 11.66 -2.58
N GLU A 43 7.50 12.37 -3.69
CA GLU A 43 7.31 13.83 -3.69
C GLU A 43 6.18 14.25 -2.75
N GLU A 44 5.07 13.49 -2.74
CA GLU A 44 3.96 13.76 -1.84
C GLU A 44 4.35 13.50 -0.39
N LEU A 45 5.04 12.41 -0.11
CA LEU A 45 5.51 12.06 1.23
C LEU A 45 6.46 13.12 1.80
N GLU A 46 7.29 13.73 0.97
CA GLU A 46 8.31 14.73 1.36
C GLU A 46 7.73 16.12 1.69
N LYS A 47 6.47 16.39 1.39
CA LYS A 47 5.85 17.67 1.73
C LYS A 47 5.71 17.90 3.23
N GLU A 48 5.70 16.83 4.02
CA GLU A 48 5.60 16.89 5.47
C GLU A 48 6.69 16.01 6.12
N SER A 49 7.02 16.31 7.35
CA SER A 49 7.96 15.47 8.11
C SER A 49 7.31 14.11 8.46
N PHE A 50 8.09 13.06 8.40
CA PHE A 50 7.67 11.71 8.78
C PHE A 50 8.79 10.95 9.47
N THR A 51 8.44 9.96 10.25
CA THR A 51 9.36 9.02 10.91
C THR A 51 8.92 7.58 10.70
N ASP A 52 7.65 7.31 10.90
CA ASP A 52 7.06 5.97 10.81
C ASP A 52 6.08 5.90 9.62
N VAL A 53 6.39 5.06 8.64
CA VAL A 53 5.60 4.90 7.41
C VAL A 53 5.10 3.47 7.29
N LEU A 54 3.81 3.32 6.98
CA LEU A 54 3.19 2.05 6.61
C LEU A 54 2.95 2.02 5.10
N ASP A 55 3.32 0.91 4.45
CA ASP A 55 2.99 0.60 3.06
C ASP A 55 1.97 -0.55 3.01
N CYS A 56 0.73 -0.23 2.64
CA CYS A 56 -0.40 -1.15 2.54
C CYS A 56 -0.45 -1.80 1.16
N GLY A 57 -0.36 -3.14 1.12
CA GLY A 57 -0.21 -3.89 -0.12
C GLY A 57 1.20 -3.74 -0.69
N CYS A 58 2.21 -3.86 0.19
CA CYS A 58 3.60 -3.55 -0.13
C CYS A 58 4.25 -4.51 -1.15
N GLY A 59 3.61 -5.63 -1.48
CA GLY A 59 4.18 -6.66 -2.33
C GLY A 59 5.55 -7.13 -1.84
N THR A 60 6.53 -7.17 -2.72
CA THR A 60 7.93 -7.49 -2.40
C THR A 60 8.69 -6.32 -1.77
N GLY A 61 8.03 -5.21 -1.45
CA GLY A 61 8.58 -4.05 -0.75
C GLY A 61 9.41 -3.07 -1.61
N PRO A 62 9.12 -2.87 -2.90
CA PRO A 62 9.93 -1.98 -3.75
C PRO A 62 9.81 -0.50 -3.34
N MET A 63 8.63 -0.05 -2.89
CA MET A 63 8.44 1.32 -2.40
C MET A 63 9.25 1.55 -1.12
N ILE A 64 9.19 0.62 -0.18
CA ILE A 64 9.97 0.69 1.06
C ILE A 64 11.48 0.66 0.77
N GLU A 65 11.93 -0.16 -0.18
CA GLU A 65 13.34 -0.20 -0.59
C GLU A 65 13.81 1.16 -1.14
N LEU A 66 12.98 1.82 -1.94
CA LEU A 66 13.26 3.17 -2.44
C LEU A 66 13.35 4.18 -1.30
N LEU A 67 12.39 4.16 -0.36
CA LEU A 67 12.36 5.05 0.81
C LEU A 67 13.56 4.80 1.73
N HIS A 68 13.86 3.54 2.02
CA HIS A 68 15.00 3.15 2.86
C HIS A 68 16.34 3.59 2.26
N LYS A 69 16.50 3.50 0.93
CA LYS A 69 17.69 4.00 0.25
C LYS A 69 17.89 5.51 0.43
N LYS A 70 16.79 6.27 0.48
CA LYS A 70 16.84 7.74 0.61
C LYS A 70 16.89 8.19 2.07
N TYR A 71 16.20 7.49 2.96
CA TYR A 71 16.03 7.82 4.38
C TYR A 71 16.26 6.57 5.26
N PRO A 72 17.50 6.07 5.37
CA PRO A 72 17.79 4.80 6.04
C PRO A 72 17.55 4.83 7.56
N GLU A 73 17.41 6.03 8.16
CA GLU A 73 17.16 6.24 9.57
C GLU A 73 15.67 6.22 9.95
N LYS A 74 14.77 6.20 8.98
CA LYS A 74 13.33 6.16 9.22
C LYS A 74 12.85 4.74 9.48
N HIS A 75 11.64 4.60 10.01
CA HIS A 75 11.01 3.33 10.28
C HIS A 75 9.97 3.01 9.22
N TYR A 76 10.02 1.80 8.72
CA TYR A 76 9.11 1.34 7.67
C TYR A 76 8.41 0.06 8.09
N THR A 77 7.12 -0.01 7.82
CA THR A 77 6.34 -1.24 7.95
C THR A 77 5.68 -1.53 6.62
N GLY A 78 5.91 -2.71 6.08
CA GLY A 78 5.20 -3.20 4.90
C GLY A 78 4.18 -4.25 5.31
N LEU A 79 2.96 -4.13 4.83
CA LEU A 79 1.93 -5.14 5.04
C LEU A 79 1.38 -5.61 3.70
N ASP A 80 1.28 -6.92 3.54
CA ASP A 80 0.67 -7.56 2.37
C ASP A 80 -0.12 -8.80 2.79
N LEU A 81 -1.20 -9.06 2.07
CA LEU A 81 -2.05 -10.21 2.33
C LEU A 81 -1.37 -11.54 1.96
N THR A 82 -0.40 -11.50 1.03
CA THR A 82 0.24 -12.68 0.44
C THR A 82 1.53 -13.05 1.18
N PRO A 83 1.59 -14.22 1.86
CA PRO A 83 2.79 -14.65 2.61
C PRO A 83 4.06 -14.70 1.75
N GLU A 84 3.95 -15.08 0.48
CA GLU A 84 5.10 -15.19 -0.42
C GLU A 84 5.68 -13.82 -0.79
N MET A 85 4.84 -12.79 -0.97
CA MET A 85 5.28 -11.41 -1.13
C MET A 85 6.10 -10.94 0.07
N ILE A 86 5.58 -11.16 1.27
CA ILE A 86 6.27 -10.80 2.52
C ILE A 86 7.57 -11.59 2.70
N ARG A 87 7.61 -12.87 2.30
CA ARG A 87 8.85 -13.65 2.32
C ARG A 87 9.92 -13.01 1.43
N MET A 88 9.56 -12.59 0.22
CA MET A 88 10.47 -11.90 -0.71
C MET A 88 10.90 -10.53 -0.16
N ALA A 89 9.99 -9.77 0.39
CA ALA A 89 10.28 -8.47 1.00
C ALA A 89 11.28 -8.59 2.16
N LYS A 90 11.08 -9.56 3.06
CA LYS A 90 12.00 -9.85 4.17
C LYS A 90 13.40 -10.24 3.72
N ALA A 91 13.54 -10.90 2.56
CA ALA A 91 14.83 -11.29 2.00
C ALA A 91 15.72 -10.10 1.63
N LYS A 92 15.16 -8.89 1.48
CA LYS A 92 15.92 -7.65 1.24
C LYS A 92 16.71 -7.18 2.46
N ASN A 93 16.36 -7.69 3.66
CA ASN A 93 17.08 -7.43 4.92
C ASN A 93 17.36 -5.95 5.20
N LEU A 94 16.34 -5.09 5.04
CA LEU A 94 16.42 -3.67 5.25
C LEU A 94 16.41 -3.35 6.77
N SER A 95 17.32 -2.48 7.22
CA SER A 95 17.34 -2.00 8.61
C SER A 95 16.11 -1.16 8.92
N HIS A 96 15.70 -1.08 10.20
CA HIS A 96 14.54 -0.29 10.65
C HIS A 96 13.26 -0.57 9.85
N THR A 97 13.12 -1.80 9.34
CA THR A 97 12.00 -2.20 8.47
C THR A 97 11.39 -3.50 8.96
N GLU A 98 10.07 -3.51 9.07
CA GLU A 98 9.28 -4.70 9.39
C GLU A 98 8.36 -5.04 8.22
N PHE A 99 8.19 -6.33 7.92
CA PHE A 99 7.24 -6.83 6.93
C PHE A 99 6.29 -7.83 7.58
N VAL A 100 4.98 -7.60 7.44
CA VAL A 100 3.92 -8.33 8.14
C VAL A 100 2.92 -8.90 7.13
N VAL A 101 2.55 -10.17 7.30
CA VAL A 101 1.41 -10.73 6.57
C VAL A 101 0.14 -10.26 7.25
N GLY A 102 -0.75 -9.60 6.53
CA GLY A 102 -1.98 -9.07 7.10
C GLY A 102 -2.93 -8.52 6.06
N ASP A 103 -4.13 -8.18 6.54
CA ASP A 103 -5.21 -7.63 5.75
C ASP A 103 -5.27 -6.11 5.94
N CYS A 104 -5.17 -5.33 4.85
CA CYS A 104 -5.25 -3.87 4.90
C CYS A 104 -6.60 -3.35 5.37
N GLU A 105 -7.67 -4.14 5.23
CA GLU A 105 -8.99 -3.80 5.77
C GLU A 105 -9.04 -3.96 7.31
N HIS A 106 -8.10 -4.72 7.90
CA HIS A 106 -8.02 -4.98 9.33
C HIS A 106 -6.56 -4.88 9.84
N LEU A 107 -6.00 -3.68 9.79
CA LEU A 107 -4.60 -3.43 10.12
C LEU A 107 -4.27 -3.87 11.57
N PRO A 108 -3.26 -4.76 11.77
CA PRO A 108 -2.94 -5.33 13.09
C PRO A 108 -2.01 -4.42 13.92
N PHE A 109 -2.13 -3.12 13.78
CA PHE A 109 -1.27 -2.15 14.46
C PHE A 109 -2.05 -1.35 15.50
N ALA A 110 -1.35 -0.77 16.46
CA ALA A 110 -1.93 0.11 17.46
C ALA A 110 -2.46 1.40 16.83
N GLU A 111 -3.34 2.09 17.56
CA GLU A 111 -3.81 3.42 17.17
C GLU A 111 -2.64 4.41 17.15
N GLU A 112 -2.72 5.43 16.27
CA GLU A 112 -1.76 6.52 16.18
C GLU A 112 -0.28 6.05 16.07
N SER A 113 -0.01 5.00 15.26
CA SER A 113 1.32 4.41 15.10
C SER A 113 2.14 5.03 13.98
N PHE A 114 1.49 5.58 12.94
CA PHE A 114 2.16 6.02 11.71
C PHE A 114 1.93 7.49 11.40
N ASP A 115 2.95 8.15 10.85
CA ASP A 115 2.87 9.53 10.34
C ASP A 115 2.29 9.55 8.92
N ALA A 116 2.57 8.50 8.15
CA ALA A 116 2.02 8.33 6.82
C ALA A 116 1.69 6.87 6.52
N VAL A 117 0.61 6.68 5.76
CA VAL A 117 0.25 5.39 5.14
C VAL A 117 0.31 5.58 3.63
N ILE A 118 1.01 4.69 2.96
CA ILE A 118 1.06 4.60 1.49
C ILE A 118 0.20 3.42 1.07
N CYS A 119 -0.53 3.56 -0.02
CA CYS A 119 -1.18 2.45 -0.72
C CYS A 119 -1.02 2.70 -2.23
N SER A 120 -0.18 1.90 -2.87
CA SER A 120 0.17 2.05 -4.27
C SER A 120 -0.25 0.82 -5.07
N ASN A 121 -1.12 1.01 -6.07
CA ASN A 121 -1.57 -0.05 -6.98
C ASN A 121 -2.09 -1.32 -6.27
N SER A 122 -2.79 -1.14 -5.16
CA SER A 122 -3.27 -2.23 -4.30
C SER A 122 -4.72 -2.08 -3.88
N PHE A 123 -5.22 -0.86 -3.75
CA PHE A 123 -6.56 -0.57 -3.24
C PHE A 123 -7.68 -1.22 -4.04
N HIS A 124 -7.53 -1.36 -5.36
CA HIS A 124 -8.51 -2.01 -6.24
C HIS A 124 -8.70 -3.52 -5.93
N HIS A 125 -7.83 -4.10 -5.09
CA HIS A 125 -7.96 -5.48 -4.60
C HIS A 125 -8.74 -5.58 -3.27
N TYR A 126 -9.22 -4.48 -2.70
CA TYR A 126 -9.88 -4.48 -1.39
C TYR A 126 -11.40 -4.56 -1.56
N PRO A 127 -12.04 -5.70 -1.20
CA PRO A 127 -13.48 -5.87 -1.38
C PRO A 127 -14.33 -4.98 -0.47
N ASN A 128 -13.80 -4.54 0.68
CA ASN A 128 -14.48 -3.66 1.62
C ASN A 128 -13.69 -2.35 1.82
N PRO A 129 -13.76 -1.41 0.87
CA PRO A 129 -12.96 -0.19 0.90
C PRO A 129 -13.18 0.67 2.15
N GLN A 130 -14.39 0.66 2.72
CA GLN A 130 -14.68 1.41 3.94
C GLN A 130 -13.89 0.85 5.15
N ASP A 131 -13.71 -0.47 5.25
CA ASP A 131 -12.94 -1.08 6.34
C ASP A 131 -11.46 -0.73 6.22
N PHE A 132 -10.92 -0.65 5.00
CA PHE A 132 -9.58 -0.12 4.76
C PHE A 132 -9.42 1.31 5.28
N PHE A 133 -10.33 2.22 4.91
CA PHE A 133 -10.24 3.60 5.38
C PHE A 133 -10.39 3.72 6.90
N ASN A 134 -11.30 2.97 7.51
CA ASN A 134 -11.45 2.93 8.97
C ASN A 134 -10.18 2.44 9.66
N SER A 135 -9.55 1.38 9.11
CA SER A 135 -8.28 0.85 9.61
C SER A 135 -7.14 1.86 9.48
N VAL A 136 -7.01 2.52 8.33
CA VAL A 136 -6.01 3.56 8.09
C VAL A 136 -6.19 4.74 9.03
N TYR A 137 -7.44 5.24 9.18
CA TYR A 137 -7.75 6.34 10.10
C TYR A 137 -7.30 6.04 11.53
N ARG A 138 -7.57 4.81 12.00
CA ARG A 138 -7.21 4.38 13.36
C ARG A 138 -5.70 4.37 13.60
N VAL A 139 -4.92 3.91 12.63
CA VAL A 139 -3.46 3.76 12.80
C VAL A 139 -2.67 5.04 12.51
N LEU A 140 -3.26 6.02 11.82
CA LEU A 140 -2.62 7.31 11.58
C LEU A 140 -2.61 8.17 12.84
N ARG A 141 -1.48 8.81 13.10
CA ARG A 141 -1.34 9.86 14.11
C ARG A 141 -2.17 11.07 13.73
N LYS A 142 -2.47 11.93 14.71
CA LYS A 142 -3.10 13.24 14.43
C LYS A 142 -2.21 14.06 13.50
N GLY A 143 -2.80 14.51 12.39
CA GLY A 143 -2.07 15.18 11.31
C GLY A 143 -1.31 14.23 10.37
N GLY A 144 -1.39 12.93 10.61
CA GLY A 144 -0.90 11.92 9.67
C GLY A 144 -1.75 11.86 8.40
N ARG A 145 -1.23 11.25 7.36
CA ARG A 145 -1.85 11.27 6.03
C ARG A 145 -1.78 9.93 5.31
N LEU A 146 -2.80 9.69 4.48
CA LEU A 146 -2.84 8.61 3.52
C LEU A 146 -2.43 9.13 2.15
N ILE A 147 -1.46 8.47 1.52
CA ILE A 147 -1.07 8.68 0.13
C ILE A 147 -1.55 7.47 -0.66
N LEU A 148 -2.64 7.65 -1.38
CA LEU A 148 -3.25 6.59 -2.19
C LEU A 148 -3.02 6.89 -3.67
N ARG A 149 -2.38 5.97 -4.37
CA ARG A 149 -2.22 5.99 -5.81
C ARG A 149 -2.64 4.66 -6.41
N ASP A 150 -3.64 4.69 -7.29
CA ASP A 150 -4.17 3.48 -7.91
C ASP A 150 -4.67 3.76 -9.32
N TYR A 151 -4.85 2.71 -10.11
CA TYR A 151 -5.46 2.80 -11.42
C TYR A 151 -6.94 3.14 -11.27
N THR A 152 -7.35 4.26 -11.85
CA THR A 152 -8.76 4.61 -11.94
C THR A 152 -9.23 4.37 -13.36
N SER A 153 -10.02 3.34 -13.56
CA SER A 153 -10.56 3.03 -14.89
C SER A 153 -11.90 3.70 -15.18
N SER A 154 -12.53 4.40 -14.22
CA SER A 154 -13.82 5.04 -14.44
C SER A 154 -14.13 6.18 -13.47
N ASP A 155 -14.97 7.14 -13.93
CA ASP A 155 -15.55 8.21 -13.11
C ASP A 155 -16.33 7.69 -11.88
N THR A 156 -16.77 6.43 -11.94
CA THR A 156 -17.51 5.76 -10.87
C THR A 156 -16.64 5.55 -9.62
N MET A 157 -15.36 5.20 -9.79
CA MET A 157 -14.44 5.03 -8.67
C MET A 157 -14.14 6.38 -8.02
N VAL A 158 -13.90 7.42 -8.83
CA VAL A 158 -13.72 8.81 -8.33
C VAL A 158 -14.95 9.27 -7.57
N TRP A 159 -16.16 8.97 -8.10
CA TRP A 159 -17.41 9.30 -7.42
C TRP A 159 -17.52 8.55 -6.07
N LEU A 160 -17.25 7.25 -6.02
CA LEU A 160 -17.32 6.45 -4.80
C LEU A 160 -16.37 7.01 -3.73
N MET A 161 -15.16 7.37 -4.11
CA MET A 161 -14.17 7.92 -3.18
C MET A 161 -14.56 9.30 -2.66
N ASN A 162 -15.26 10.12 -3.46
CA ASN A 162 -15.80 11.41 -3.04
C ASN A 162 -17.01 11.31 -2.10
N GLN A 163 -17.63 10.10 -1.96
CA GLN A 163 -18.72 9.86 -1.01
C GLN A 163 -18.22 9.47 0.39
N ILE A 164 -16.93 9.19 0.54
CA ILE A 164 -16.33 8.82 1.82
C ILE A 164 -15.96 10.11 2.54
N GLU A 165 -16.79 10.51 3.52
CA GLU A 165 -16.45 11.60 4.45
C GLU A 165 -15.30 11.13 5.35
N MET A 166 -14.09 11.58 5.03
CA MET A 166 -12.91 11.33 5.87
C MET A 166 -12.30 12.65 6.31
N PRO A 167 -11.94 12.80 7.58
CA PRO A 167 -11.20 13.96 8.08
C PRO A 167 -9.71 13.91 7.73
N ILE A 168 -9.33 13.16 6.69
CA ILE A 168 -7.96 12.98 6.22
C ILE A 168 -7.83 13.66 4.86
N PHE A 169 -6.75 14.42 4.67
CA PHE A 169 -6.43 15.02 3.39
C PHE A 169 -6.06 13.94 2.38
N PHE A 170 -6.88 13.77 1.34
CA PHE A 170 -6.59 12.92 0.21
C PHE A 170 -5.83 13.69 -0.86
N PHE A 171 -4.71 13.14 -1.29
CA PHE A 171 -4.06 13.60 -2.51
C PHE A 171 -4.11 12.47 -3.54
N PHE A 172 -5.00 12.62 -4.51
CA PHE A 172 -4.97 11.80 -5.72
C PHE A 172 -3.92 12.35 -6.66
N VAL A 173 -2.89 11.58 -6.92
CA VAL A 173 -2.06 11.81 -8.09
C VAL A 173 -2.73 11.11 -9.26
N LYS A 174 -3.38 11.85 -10.14
CA LYS A 174 -4.03 11.33 -11.34
C LYS A 174 -2.95 10.73 -12.25
N GLY A 175 -2.91 9.41 -12.39
CA GLY A 175 -2.15 8.77 -13.45
C GLY A 175 -2.79 9.09 -14.80
N TYR A 176 -2.03 9.60 -15.75
CA TYR A 176 -2.46 9.71 -17.13
C TYR A 176 -2.21 8.36 -17.82
N LEU A 177 -3.25 7.84 -18.49
CA LEU A 177 -3.08 6.85 -19.53
C LEU A 177 -2.44 7.50 -20.76
#